data_6fd07344d7ee9521395246b06325d756
#
_entry.id   6fd07344d7ee9521395246b06325d756
#
_cell.length_a   1.000
_cell.length_b   1.000
_cell.length_c   1.000
_cell.angle_alpha   90.00
_cell.angle_beta   90.00
_cell.angle_gamma   90.00
#
_symmetry.space_group_name_H-M   'P 1'
#
loop_
_entity.id
_entity.type
_entity.pdbx_description
1 polymer ?
#
loop_
_entity_poly.entity_id
_entity_poly.type
_entity_poly.pdbx_seq_one_letter_code
_entity_poly.pdbx_strand_id
1 'polypeptide(L)'
;MRFVENPVRFFFERQLGVYFYDDEQPIADSENFALSGLERNAVGRALVSLKESEFDDYFDRQQIKGLLPRAEFAAVYAAEVRSEVLAFQQKIQNYQDTTSEPVDLEIKTTRGKIRLTGYIEQLVGAQKQYVEWRFATYKERYLIRPWIY
;
A
#
# COMPACT_ATOMS: atom_id res chain seq x y z
N MET A 1 11.56 8.34 4.31
CA MET A 1 10.60 8.09 5.40
C MET A 1 10.70 6.72 6.08
N ARG A 2 11.50 5.79 5.61
CA ARG A 2 11.68 4.45 6.22
C ARG A 2 12.01 4.48 7.73
N PHE A 3 12.69 5.52 8.23
CA PHE A 3 12.98 5.65 9.65
C PHE A 3 11.72 5.84 10.51
N VAL A 4 10.80 6.68 10.09
CA VAL A 4 9.57 6.97 10.86
C VAL A 4 8.61 5.78 10.86
N GLU A 5 8.57 5.02 9.76
CA GLU A 5 7.71 3.84 9.63
C GLU A 5 8.21 2.65 10.48
N ASN A 6 9.52 2.44 10.52
CA ASN A 6 10.14 1.38 11.32
C ASN A 6 11.57 1.77 11.74
N PRO A 7 11.73 2.51 12.84
CA PRO A 7 13.04 3.01 13.29
C PRO A 7 14.00 1.87 13.70
N VAL A 8 13.48 0.76 14.20
CA VAL A 8 14.28 -0.40 14.59
C VAL A 8 14.90 -1.06 13.35
N ARG A 9 14.11 -1.39 12.36
CA ARG A 9 14.60 -1.95 11.09
C ARG A 9 15.60 -1.03 10.41
N PHE A 10 15.30 0.27 10.35
CA PHE A 10 16.19 1.28 9.78
C PHE A 10 17.56 1.31 10.48
N PHE A 11 17.58 1.22 11.82
CA PHE A 11 18.80 1.18 12.62
C PHE A 11 19.64 -0.07 12.28
N PHE A 12 19.02 -1.25 12.27
CA PHE A 12 19.70 -2.50 11.95
C PHE A 12 20.29 -2.48 10.52
N GLU A 13 19.52 -2.04 9.53
CA GLU A 13 19.98 -1.98 8.13
C GLU A 13 21.09 -0.96 7.92
N ARG A 14 20.99 0.24 8.53
CA ARG A 14 21.92 1.35 8.26
C ARG A 14 23.14 1.39 9.15
N GLN A 15 22.99 1.03 10.44
CA GLN A 15 24.07 1.11 11.41
C GLN A 15 24.80 -0.22 11.60
N LEU A 16 24.08 -1.32 11.56
CA LEU A 16 24.64 -2.64 11.80
C LEU A 16 24.85 -3.46 10.53
N GLY A 17 24.37 -3.01 9.38
CA GLY A 17 24.47 -3.76 8.11
C GLY A 17 23.68 -5.07 8.11
N VAL A 18 22.74 -5.25 9.05
CA VAL A 18 21.93 -6.44 9.17
C VAL A 18 20.65 -6.25 8.36
N TYR A 19 20.49 -7.05 7.33
CA TYR A 19 19.29 -7.06 6.48
C TYR A 19 18.38 -8.20 6.90
N PHE A 20 17.11 -7.84 7.21
CA PHE A 20 16.07 -8.84 7.42
C PHE A 20 15.52 -9.22 6.06
N TYR A 21 15.93 -10.39 5.57
CA TYR A 21 15.27 -10.99 4.42
C TYR A 21 13.97 -11.61 4.93
N ASP A 22 12.85 -11.27 4.31
CA ASP A 22 11.64 -12.07 4.49
C ASP A 22 11.96 -13.42 3.82
N ASP A 23 12.15 -14.44 4.63
CA ASP A 23 12.35 -15.80 4.13
C ASP A 23 11.22 -16.12 3.15
N GLU A 24 11.59 -16.67 2.00
CA GLU A 24 10.63 -17.20 1.05
C GLU A 24 9.68 -18.10 1.84
N GLN A 25 8.40 -17.74 1.87
CA GLN A 25 7.42 -18.50 2.63
C GLN A 25 7.50 -19.95 2.15
N PRO A 26 7.72 -20.91 3.05
CA PRO A 26 7.73 -22.32 2.66
C PRO A 26 6.40 -22.60 1.96
N ILE A 27 6.47 -23.34 0.85
CA ILE A 27 5.27 -23.78 0.13
C ILE A 27 4.38 -24.48 1.17
N ALA A 28 3.19 -23.93 1.39
CA ALA A 28 2.28 -24.44 2.38
C ALA A 28 1.91 -25.89 2.02
N ASP A 29 2.18 -26.83 2.92
CA ASP A 29 1.87 -28.26 2.74
C ASP A 29 0.36 -28.54 2.82
N SER A 30 -0.46 -27.53 3.09
CA SER A 30 -1.91 -27.62 3.19
C SER A 30 -2.59 -26.69 2.19
N GLU A 31 -3.63 -27.20 1.52
CA GLU A 31 -4.48 -26.37 0.68
C GLU A 31 -5.18 -25.30 1.53
N ASN A 32 -5.03 -24.04 1.13
CA ASN A 32 -5.72 -22.94 1.78
C ASN A 32 -7.20 -22.97 1.40
N PHE A 33 -8.06 -23.33 2.35
CA PHE A 33 -9.51 -23.25 2.20
C PHE A 33 -10.03 -21.80 2.33
N ALA A 34 -9.23 -20.91 2.93
CA ALA A 34 -9.52 -19.49 3.05
C ALA A 34 -8.23 -18.70 3.02
N LEU A 35 -8.23 -17.56 2.34
CA LEU A 35 -7.09 -16.65 2.35
C LEU A 35 -6.95 -15.96 3.71
N SER A 36 -5.72 -15.84 4.17
CA SER A 36 -5.40 -15.01 5.33
C SER A 36 -5.74 -13.53 5.05
N GLY A 37 -5.95 -12.74 6.09
CA GLY A 37 -6.20 -11.31 5.94
C GLY A 37 -5.09 -10.56 5.20
N LEU A 38 -3.85 -11.05 5.26
CA LEU A 38 -2.71 -10.47 4.53
C LEU A 38 -2.79 -10.76 3.02
N GLU A 39 -3.11 -11.98 2.64
CA GLU A 39 -3.30 -12.37 1.24
C GLU A 39 -4.49 -11.65 0.63
N ARG A 40 -5.61 -11.56 1.35
CA ARG A 40 -6.79 -10.80 0.91
C ARG A 40 -6.43 -9.33 0.64
N ASN A 41 -5.69 -8.70 1.55
CA ASN A 41 -5.23 -7.32 1.36
C ASN A 41 -4.24 -7.18 0.20
N ALA A 42 -3.39 -8.19 -0.06
CA ALA A 42 -2.47 -8.17 -1.19
C ALA A 42 -3.21 -8.25 -2.53
N VAL A 43 -4.18 -9.16 -2.63
CA VAL A 43 -5.07 -9.29 -3.80
C VAL A 43 -5.85 -8.00 -4.03
N GLY A 44 -6.51 -7.46 -2.98
CA GLY A 44 -7.29 -6.23 -3.09
C GLY A 44 -6.45 -5.03 -3.56
N ARG A 45 -5.25 -4.86 -3.02
CA ARG A 45 -4.34 -3.79 -3.46
C ARG A 45 -3.91 -3.92 -4.92
N ALA A 46 -3.67 -5.14 -5.39
CA ALA A 46 -3.34 -5.37 -6.79
C ALA A 46 -4.52 -5.00 -7.70
N LEU A 47 -5.74 -5.40 -7.32
CA LEU A 47 -6.95 -5.11 -8.08
C LEU A 47 -7.32 -3.62 -8.11
N VAL A 48 -7.03 -2.86 -7.05
CA VAL A 48 -7.31 -1.41 -7.02
C VAL A 48 -6.65 -0.66 -8.17
N SER A 49 -5.49 -1.14 -8.66
CA SER A 49 -4.74 -0.53 -9.76
C SER A 49 -5.18 -1.03 -11.15
N LEU A 50 -6.08 -2.01 -11.21
CA LEU A 50 -6.56 -2.62 -12.46
C LEU A 50 -7.95 -2.09 -12.84
N LYS A 51 -8.28 -2.20 -14.13
CA LYS A 51 -9.65 -1.99 -14.60
C LYS A 51 -10.51 -3.22 -14.27
N GLU A 52 -11.80 -3.02 -14.08
CA GLU A 52 -12.72 -4.12 -13.79
C GLU A 52 -12.66 -5.25 -14.84
N SER A 53 -12.48 -4.90 -16.10
CA SER A 53 -12.33 -5.87 -17.21
C SER A 53 -11.11 -6.79 -17.09
N GLU A 54 -10.13 -6.45 -16.26
CA GLU A 54 -8.89 -7.19 -16.05
C GLU A 54 -8.95 -8.09 -14.80
N PHE A 55 -10.03 -8.00 -14.02
CA PHE A 55 -10.15 -8.73 -12.75
C PHE A 55 -10.21 -10.24 -12.97
N ASP A 56 -10.96 -10.69 -13.97
CA ASP A 56 -11.10 -12.13 -14.26
C ASP A 56 -9.75 -12.74 -14.65
N ASP A 57 -9.02 -12.09 -15.56
CA ASP A 57 -7.65 -12.49 -15.93
C ASP A 57 -6.68 -12.50 -14.75
N TYR A 58 -6.86 -11.59 -13.79
CA TYR A 58 -6.06 -11.56 -12.59
C TYR A 58 -6.38 -12.76 -11.69
N PHE A 59 -7.65 -13.03 -11.43
CA PHE A 59 -8.08 -14.15 -10.60
C PHE A 59 -7.66 -15.49 -11.20
N ASP A 60 -7.81 -15.68 -12.50
CA ASP A 60 -7.38 -16.89 -13.21
C ASP A 60 -5.87 -17.12 -13.02
N ARG A 61 -5.06 -16.08 -13.19
CA ARG A 61 -3.62 -16.17 -12.94
C ARG A 61 -3.27 -16.53 -11.50
N GLN A 62 -3.98 -15.98 -10.51
CA GLN A 62 -3.74 -16.32 -9.10
C GLN A 62 -4.18 -17.76 -8.80
N GLN A 63 -5.23 -18.24 -9.44
CA GLN A 63 -5.70 -19.62 -9.29
C GLN A 63 -4.69 -20.61 -9.88
N ILE A 64 -4.15 -20.34 -11.09
CA ILE A 64 -3.09 -21.15 -11.71
C ILE A 64 -1.84 -21.23 -10.81
N LYS A 65 -1.49 -20.12 -10.11
CA LYS A 65 -0.37 -20.08 -9.16
C LYS A 65 -0.66 -20.80 -7.82
N GLY A 66 -1.88 -21.29 -7.62
CA GLY A 66 -2.28 -21.94 -6.35
C GLY A 66 -2.44 -20.95 -5.19
N LEU A 67 -2.52 -19.64 -5.45
CA LEU A 67 -2.64 -18.60 -4.43
C LEU A 67 -4.10 -18.31 -4.04
N LEU A 68 -5.06 -18.86 -4.75
CA LEU A 68 -6.49 -18.76 -4.42
C LEU A 68 -7.04 -20.12 -4.00
N PRO A 69 -8.09 -20.15 -3.16
CA PRO A 69 -8.82 -21.37 -2.87
C PRO A 69 -9.29 -22.06 -4.15
N ARG A 70 -9.48 -23.37 -4.10
CA ARG A 70 -9.94 -24.14 -5.26
C ARG A 70 -11.46 -24.14 -5.38
N ALA A 71 -11.93 -24.39 -6.60
CA ALA A 71 -13.33 -24.62 -6.96
C ALA A 71 -14.28 -23.48 -6.57
N GLU A 72 -15.43 -23.82 -6.01
CA GLU A 72 -16.53 -22.88 -5.70
C GLU A 72 -16.14 -21.79 -4.69
N PHE A 73 -15.20 -22.08 -3.78
CA PHE A 73 -14.69 -21.09 -2.82
C PHE A 73 -13.95 -19.94 -3.51
N ALA A 74 -13.25 -20.20 -4.62
CA ALA A 74 -12.59 -19.16 -5.39
C ALA A 74 -13.59 -18.16 -5.97
N ALA A 75 -14.71 -18.62 -6.49
CA ALA A 75 -15.74 -17.77 -7.09
C ALA A 75 -16.40 -16.85 -6.05
N VAL A 76 -16.75 -17.39 -4.88
CA VAL A 76 -17.32 -16.61 -3.77
C VAL A 76 -16.33 -15.54 -3.31
N TYR A 77 -15.09 -15.95 -3.09
CA TYR A 77 -14.01 -15.04 -2.68
C TYR A 77 -13.77 -13.93 -3.72
N ALA A 78 -13.69 -14.28 -5.00
CA ALA A 78 -13.49 -13.32 -6.08
C ALA A 78 -14.63 -12.29 -6.14
N ALA A 79 -15.89 -12.74 -5.96
CA ALA A 79 -17.05 -11.86 -5.94
C ALA A 79 -17.01 -10.86 -4.75
N GLU A 80 -16.64 -11.33 -3.55
CA GLU A 80 -16.51 -10.47 -2.37
C GLU A 80 -15.43 -9.42 -2.56
N VAL A 81 -14.20 -9.83 -2.94
CA VAL A 81 -13.08 -8.91 -3.13
C VAL A 81 -13.36 -7.93 -4.27
N ARG A 82 -13.97 -8.39 -5.37
CA ARG A 82 -14.40 -7.52 -6.47
C ARG A 82 -15.33 -6.41 -5.96
N SER A 83 -16.36 -6.77 -5.20
CA SER A 83 -17.31 -5.80 -4.65
C SER A 83 -16.62 -4.76 -3.75
N GLU A 84 -15.74 -5.19 -2.86
CA GLU A 84 -14.98 -4.31 -1.98
C GLU A 84 -14.05 -3.37 -2.76
N VAL A 85 -13.35 -3.90 -3.77
CA VAL A 85 -12.42 -3.12 -4.60
C VAL A 85 -13.17 -2.08 -5.43
N LEU A 86 -14.29 -2.44 -6.07
CA LEU A 86 -15.10 -1.49 -6.84
C LEU A 86 -15.66 -0.37 -5.96
N ALA A 87 -16.18 -0.71 -4.79
CA ALA A 87 -16.65 0.29 -3.82
C ALA A 87 -15.51 1.22 -3.36
N PHE A 88 -14.29 0.68 -3.22
CA PHE A 88 -13.12 1.47 -2.89
C PHE A 88 -12.67 2.37 -4.06
N GLN A 89 -12.61 1.84 -5.28
CA GLN A 89 -12.26 2.61 -6.49
C GLN A 89 -13.22 3.79 -6.68
N GLN A 90 -14.53 3.60 -6.46
CA GLN A 90 -15.50 4.69 -6.49
C GLN A 90 -15.18 5.80 -5.48
N LYS A 91 -14.77 5.45 -4.26
CA LYS A 91 -14.41 6.43 -3.23
C LYS A 91 -13.16 7.23 -3.58
N ILE A 92 -12.17 6.60 -4.23
CA ILE A 92 -10.91 7.27 -4.57
C ILE A 92 -10.93 7.94 -5.95
N GLN A 93 -11.97 7.75 -6.74
CA GLN A 93 -12.06 8.25 -8.13
C GLN A 93 -11.76 9.75 -8.24
N ASN A 94 -12.27 10.55 -7.31
CA ASN A 94 -12.06 11.99 -7.29
C ASN A 94 -10.66 12.43 -6.80
N TYR A 95 -9.83 11.48 -6.38
CA TYR A 95 -8.50 11.72 -5.80
C TYR A 95 -7.37 11.11 -6.63
N GLN A 96 -7.64 10.70 -7.87
CA GLN A 96 -6.64 10.06 -8.74
C GLN A 96 -5.76 11.10 -9.45
N ASP A 97 -6.32 12.27 -9.77
CA ASP A 97 -5.59 13.35 -10.44
C ASP A 97 -4.75 14.11 -9.40
N THR A 98 -3.54 13.63 -9.21
CA THR A 98 -2.61 14.20 -8.23
C THR A 98 -1.54 15.04 -8.91
N THR A 99 -1.13 16.10 -8.22
CA THR A 99 -0.01 16.98 -8.60
C THR A 99 1.10 16.89 -7.55
N SER A 100 2.29 17.37 -7.91
CA SER A 100 3.42 17.48 -6.97
C SER A 100 3.88 18.92 -6.88
N GLU A 101 4.31 19.34 -5.69
CA GLU A 101 4.86 20.68 -5.43
C GLU A 101 6.30 20.57 -4.91
N PRO A 102 7.23 21.38 -5.43
CA PRO A 102 8.57 21.45 -4.88
C PRO A 102 8.57 22.15 -3.53
N VAL A 103 9.36 21.61 -2.61
CA VAL A 103 9.61 22.20 -1.28
C VAL A 103 11.07 22.62 -1.19
N ASP A 104 11.31 23.85 -0.81
CA ASP A 104 12.64 24.38 -0.53
C ASP A 104 12.54 25.32 0.70
N LEU A 105 12.84 24.77 1.86
CA LEU A 105 12.73 25.46 3.16
C LEU A 105 14.09 25.58 3.83
N GLU A 106 14.43 26.80 4.26
CA GLU A 106 15.58 27.05 5.13
C GLU A 106 15.12 27.14 6.59
N ILE A 107 15.55 26.19 7.42
CA ILE A 107 15.25 26.12 8.84
C ILE A 107 16.46 26.63 9.62
N LYS A 108 16.31 27.70 10.38
CA LYS A 108 17.33 28.19 11.29
C LYS A 108 17.29 27.41 12.59
N THR A 109 18.38 26.82 12.98
CA THR A 109 18.54 26.13 14.26
C THR A 109 19.62 26.79 15.11
N THR A 110 19.69 26.45 16.39
CA THR A 110 20.75 26.93 17.29
C THR A 110 22.15 26.50 16.87
N ARG A 111 22.28 25.48 16.05
CA ARG A 111 23.57 24.93 15.55
C ARG A 111 23.89 25.31 14.10
N GLY A 112 23.01 26.05 13.42
CA GLY A 112 23.20 26.46 12.03
C GLY A 112 21.91 26.45 11.23
N LYS A 113 22.08 26.54 9.89
CA LYS A 113 20.96 26.51 8.94
C LYS A 113 20.84 25.13 8.32
N ILE A 114 19.62 24.62 8.23
CA ILE A 114 19.31 23.36 7.53
C ILE A 114 18.42 23.72 6.35
N ARG A 115 18.80 23.31 5.13
CA ARG A 115 17.97 23.43 3.94
C ARG A 115 17.25 22.12 3.69
N LEU A 116 15.94 22.14 3.69
CA LEU A 116 15.08 21.00 3.38
C LEU A 116 14.55 21.17 1.95
N THR A 117 14.95 20.26 1.07
CA THR A 117 14.51 20.25 -0.33
C THR A 117 13.82 18.94 -0.66
N GLY A 118 12.79 18.98 -1.49
CA GLY A 118 12.05 17.79 -1.89
C GLY A 118 10.79 18.13 -2.67
N TYR A 119 9.86 17.17 -2.70
CA TYR A 119 8.55 17.34 -3.32
C TYR A 119 7.48 16.81 -2.37
N ILE A 120 6.37 17.53 -2.29
CA ILE A 120 5.12 17.01 -1.72
C ILE A 120 4.32 16.46 -2.90
N GLU A 121 4.11 15.15 -2.90
CA GLU A 121 3.34 14.43 -3.91
C GLU A 121 1.91 14.21 -3.42
N GLN A 122 1.04 13.72 -4.32
CA GLN A 122 -0.35 13.36 -3.98
C GLN A 122 -1.20 14.55 -3.52
N LEU A 123 -0.99 15.72 -4.12
CA LEU A 123 -1.81 16.90 -3.91
C LEU A 123 -2.99 16.90 -4.88
N VAL A 124 -4.21 17.13 -4.38
CA VAL A 124 -5.45 17.12 -5.15
C VAL A 124 -6.17 18.47 -5.06
N GLY A 125 -6.74 18.88 -6.19
CA GLY A 125 -7.57 20.06 -6.30
C GLY A 125 -6.81 21.39 -6.24
N ALA A 126 -7.55 22.48 -6.41
CA ALA A 126 -7.00 23.85 -6.42
C ALA A 126 -6.41 24.27 -5.06
N GLN A 127 -6.89 23.69 -3.98
CA GLN A 127 -6.39 23.94 -2.61
C GLN A 127 -5.19 23.08 -2.24
N LYS A 128 -4.70 22.24 -3.16
CA LYS A 128 -3.53 21.38 -2.96
C LYS A 128 -3.62 20.54 -1.67
N GLN A 129 -4.74 19.89 -1.47
CA GLN A 129 -4.92 19.01 -0.31
C GLN A 129 -4.10 17.75 -0.49
N TYR A 130 -3.31 17.40 0.52
CA TYR A 130 -2.60 16.11 0.54
C TYR A 130 -3.58 14.97 0.75
N VAL A 131 -3.56 13.99 -0.14
CA VAL A 131 -4.44 12.80 -0.09
C VAL A 131 -3.61 11.54 -0.15
N GLU A 132 -3.70 10.72 0.88
CA GLU A 132 -3.15 9.37 0.88
C GLU A 132 -4.30 8.37 1.05
N TRP A 133 -4.38 7.39 0.16
CA TRP A 133 -5.35 6.33 0.27
C TRP A 133 -4.67 4.96 0.34
N ARG A 134 -5.31 4.03 1.02
CA ARG A 134 -4.78 2.68 1.21
C ARG A 134 -5.92 1.67 1.30
N PHE A 135 -5.88 0.65 0.48
CA PHE A 135 -6.80 -0.48 0.58
C PHE A 135 -6.35 -1.37 1.74
N ALA A 136 -6.80 -1.05 2.93
CA ALA A 136 -6.51 -1.78 4.17
C ALA A 136 -7.43 -1.32 5.30
N THR A 137 -7.56 -2.14 6.35
CA THR A 137 -8.18 -1.70 7.59
C THR A 137 -7.40 -0.54 8.19
N TYR A 138 -8.11 0.51 8.59
CA TYR A 138 -7.50 1.69 9.21
C TYR A 138 -6.67 1.32 10.44
N LYS A 139 -5.47 1.91 10.53
CA LYS A 139 -4.60 1.85 11.71
C LYS A 139 -4.02 3.24 11.97
N GLU A 140 -3.96 3.65 13.23
CA GLU A 140 -3.48 4.99 13.65
C GLU A 140 -2.10 5.34 13.09
N ARG A 141 -1.21 4.36 12.95
CA ARG A 141 0.12 4.56 12.34
C ARG A 141 0.08 5.14 10.92
N TYR A 142 -1.04 5.02 10.22
CA TYR A 142 -1.17 5.57 8.87
C TYR A 142 -1.35 7.09 8.86
N LEU A 143 -1.67 7.71 10.01
CA LEU A 143 -1.74 9.17 10.17
C LEU A 143 -0.37 9.83 10.31
N ILE A 144 0.67 9.06 10.64
CA ILE A 144 2.00 9.63 10.87
C ILE A 144 2.51 10.33 9.60
N ARG A 145 2.30 9.72 8.44
CA ARG A 145 2.78 10.26 7.17
C ARG A 145 2.07 11.56 6.78
N PRO A 146 0.72 11.63 6.73
CA PRO A 146 0.01 12.89 6.49
C PRO A 146 0.29 13.97 7.52
N TRP A 147 0.60 13.59 8.77
CA TRP A 147 0.91 14.54 9.84
C TRP A 147 2.27 15.23 9.65
N ILE A 148 3.22 14.58 8.96
CA ILE A 148 4.55 15.13 8.68
C ILE A 148 4.52 16.11 7.49
N TYR A 149 3.58 15.94 6.54
CA TYR A 149 3.39 16.81 5.38
C TYR A 149 2.44 17.96 5.69
#